data_dfa9b8d1042225af61ee3c482afe4d44
#
_entry.id   dfa9b8d1042225af61ee3c482afe4d44
#
_cell.length_a   1.000
_cell.length_b   1.000
_cell.length_c   1.000
_cell.angle_alpha   90.00
_cell.angle_beta   90.00
_cell.angle_gamma   90.00
#
_symmetry.space_group_name_H-M   'P 1'
#
loop_
_entity.id
_entity.type
_entity.pdbx_description
1 polymer ?
#
loop_
_entity_poly.entity_id
_entity_poly.type
_entity_poly.pdbx_seq_one_letter_code
_entity_poly.pdbx_strand_id
1 'polypeptide(L)'
;MKNAGLNPSIDILSIMTLYVLFQGFWSGFHERTNPVHEGFFLDLFKQVYNCDIQVGDITNATILIENTQVEQSLRLVKLWLHTYLFSGESYLRTDASEYTCVLYGQRTHANRVNVPLFVPYLHCQGLLQDFRSPPVTTVPSKQVLAIISNPHGHFRNSVCDAMEQNGIQVTYAGNYRNNIGGSFVAQYNTPEFRDYVRQFKFILSMENSEEDTYITEKITHGLVANSIPIYWGSKQVGNYFNRQRFLEIRDIGDIQKTVDIIKTMTDEEWLRRVNEKPFAEPYTIQTIGQQIRNLLKPSPFPLLTQVFIICSPIFEPARYARCRAMCSELGLSEDHVTFLCPTYKHMMTPEIMAQYVKEDLVRCMRWIGTKKGELSLTLNWRAVMEHIVTRYKDGTFLILESDAFPLANMGRTFNGCLEALKGKRWDVVNIGGPNDSPLMRDAFLGPPHRTPYREIPNIPLLIANSAEDISKEGDRDRFIRKFMTRCTDSQLWSYEGCVTFYQYMMMDQNYGTPFDYYLTNKTEIDMNFKYYWSSVSYFDQQSNLGLDASVIQSDND
;
A
#
# COMPACT_ATOMS: atom_id res chain seq x y z
N MET A 1 8.83 50.24 -13.83
CA MET A 1 8.92 49.12 -14.76
C MET A 1 9.49 47.95 -13.99
N LYS A 2 8.62 47.01 -13.56
CA LYS A 2 9.03 45.80 -12.84
C LYS A 2 9.04 44.65 -13.84
N ASN A 3 10.22 44.08 -14.09
CA ASN A 3 10.40 42.87 -14.87
C ASN A 3 9.80 41.69 -14.08
N ALA A 4 8.70 41.14 -14.57
CA ALA A 4 8.19 39.84 -14.17
C ALA A 4 9.06 38.78 -14.86
N GLY A 5 9.91 38.11 -14.09
CA GLY A 5 10.67 36.97 -14.57
C GLY A 5 9.71 35.78 -14.78
N LEU A 6 9.45 35.48 -16.02
CA LEU A 6 8.82 34.24 -16.47
C LEU A 6 9.79 33.08 -16.21
N ASN A 7 9.35 32.10 -15.50
CA ASN A 7 10.07 30.87 -15.23
C ASN A 7 9.93 29.95 -16.47
N PRO A 8 10.98 29.70 -17.27
CA PRO A 8 10.85 29.07 -18.59
C PRO A 8 10.69 27.53 -18.56
N SER A 9 10.55 26.92 -17.39
CA SER A 9 10.60 25.45 -17.28
C SER A 9 9.25 24.72 -17.33
N ILE A 10 8.12 25.42 -17.43
CA ILE A 10 6.77 24.79 -17.40
C ILE A 10 6.14 24.70 -18.81
N ASP A 11 6.53 25.52 -19.77
CA ASP A 11 5.85 25.57 -21.07
C ASP A 11 6.48 24.74 -22.21
N ILE A 12 7.65 24.16 -22.02
CA ILE A 12 8.32 23.38 -23.10
C ILE A 12 7.72 21.97 -23.25
N LEU A 13 7.22 21.36 -22.17
CA LEU A 13 6.63 20.02 -22.22
C LEU A 13 5.22 19.99 -22.86
N SER A 14 4.50 21.10 -22.87
CA SER A 14 3.16 21.17 -23.49
C SER A 14 3.18 21.17 -25.03
N ILE A 15 4.35 21.23 -25.67
CA ILE A 15 4.53 21.23 -27.13
C ILE A 15 5.16 19.90 -27.61
N MET A 16 5.65 19.05 -26.73
CA MET A 16 6.27 17.77 -27.10
C MET A 16 5.23 16.66 -27.27
N THR A 17 5.30 15.96 -28.41
CA THR A 17 4.65 14.66 -28.59
C THR A 17 5.63 13.56 -28.19
N LEU A 18 5.21 12.68 -27.26
CA LEU A 18 5.95 11.45 -26.93
C LEU A 18 5.36 10.27 -27.68
N TYR A 19 6.21 9.35 -28.07
CA TYR A 19 5.83 8.15 -28.81
C TYR A 19 6.01 6.92 -27.95
N VAL A 20 4.99 6.02 -27.99
CA VAL A 20 4.93 4.79 -27.21
C VAL A 20 4.96 3.58 -28.15
N LEU A 21 5.88 2.66 -27.90
CA LEU A 21 5.90 1.35 -28.55
C LEU A 21 5.19 0.31 -27.68
N PHE A 22 4.21 -0.36 -28.24
CA PHE A 22 3.50 -1.49 -27.62
C PHE A 22 4.05 -2.81 -28.12
N GLN A 23 4.36 -3.75 -27.22
CA GLN A 23 4.88 -5.06 -27.60
C GLN A 23 4.25 -6.21 -26.79
N GLY A 24 3.97 -7.31 -27.48
CA GLY A 24 3.45 -8.54 -26.87
C GLY A 24 1.98 -8.47 -26.45
N PHE A 25 1.23 -7.50 -26.93
CA PHE A 25 -0.20 -7.42 -26.71
C PHE A 25 -0.97 -8.37 -27.64
N TRP A 26 -2.22 -8.62 -27.30
CA TRP A 26 -3.09 -9.57 -28.03
C TRP A 26 -3.51 -9.04 -29.40
N SER A 27 -3.99 -9.95 -30.25
CA SER A 27 -4.54 -9.61 -31.55
C SER A 27 -5.72 -8.63 -31.41
N GLY A 28 -5.76 -7.60 -32.27
CA GLY A 28 -6.78 -6.56 -32.21
C GLY A 28 -6.58 -5.50 -31.12
N PHE A 29 -5.46 -5.50 -30.39
CA PHE A 29 -5.17 -4.50 -29.35
C PHE A 29 -5.22 -3.05 -29.87
N HIS A 30 -4.85 -2.82 -31.12
CA HIS A 30 -4.89 -1.52 -31.77
C HIS A 30 -6.28 -1.14 -32.33
N GLU A 31 -7.24 -2.06 -32.25
CA GLU A 31 -8.59 -1.84 -32.75
C GLU A 31 -9.49 -1.29 -31.65
N ARG A 32 -10.14 -0.15 -31.88
CA ARG A 32 -11.04 0.46 -30.89
C ARG A 32 -12.29 -0.35 -30.57
N THR A 33 -12.58 -1.37 -31.38
CA THR A 33 -13.66 -2.34 -31.14
C THR A 33 -13.29 -3.38 -30.08
N ASN A 34 -12.00 -3.52 -29.76
CA ASN A 34 -11.57 -4.44 -28.72
C ASN A 34 -11.98 -3.90 -27.32
N PRO A 35 -12.47 -4.74 -26.41
CA PRO A 35 -12.87 -4.36 -25.07
C PRO A 35 -11.78 -3.63 -24.27
N VAL A 36 -10.51 -3.98 -24.49
CA VAL A 36 -9.35 -3.23 -23.97
C VAL A 36 -8.39 -3.02 -25.14
N HIS A 37 -8.07 -1.78 -25.43
CA HIS A 37 -7.22 -1.40 -26.55
C HIS A 37 -6.19 -0.33 -26.14
N GLU A 38 -5.28 0.01 -27.03
CA GLU A 38 -4.20 0.98 -26.80
C GLU A 38 -4.67 2.34 -26.25
N GLY A 39 -5.92 2.72 -26.56
CA GLY A 39 -6.49 4.00 -26.12
C GLY A 39 -6.44 4.21 -24.61
N PHE A 40 -6.63 3.15 -23.81
CA PHE A 40 -6.47 3.23 -22.36
C PHE A 40 -5.06 3.71 -21.97
N PHE A 41 -4.03 3.11 -22.54
CA PHE A 41 -2.64 3.43 -22.22
C PHE A 41 -2.24 4.81 -22.74
N LEU A 42 -2.72 5.18 -23.94
CA LEU A 42 -2.46 6.52 -24.49
C LEU A 42 -3.06 7.60 -23.59
N ASP A 43 -4.30 7.42 -23.14
CA ASP A 43 -4.95 8.35 -22.23
C ASP A 43 -4.29 8.35 -20.84
N LEU A 44 -3.86 7.20 -20.35
CA LEU A 44 -3.09 7.08 -19.11
C LEU A 44 -1.77 7.85 -19.21
N PHE A 45 -1.01 7.66 -20.27
CA PHE A 45 0.27 8.34 -20.45
C PHE A 45 0.10 9.84 -20.70
N LYS A 46 -0.99 10.29 -21.34
CA LYS A 46 -1.35 11.72 -21.38
C LYS A 46 -1.51 12.30 -19.98
N GLN A 47 -2.15 11.56 -19.06
CA GLN A 47 -2.25 11.95 -17.65
C GLN A 47 -0.89 11.97 -16.95
N VAL A 48 -0.01 11.00 -17.26
CA VAL A 48 1.30 10.87 -16.62
C VAL A 48 2.25 11.99 -17.05
N TYR A 49 2.37 12.22 -18.35
CA TYR A 49 3.39 13.12 -18.94
C TYR A 49 2.88 14.53 -19.22
N ASN A 50 1.58 14.75 -19.14
CA ASN A 50 0.93 16.04 -19.43
C ASN A 50 1.31 16.61 -20.83
N CYS A 51 1.38 15.74 -21.84
CA CYS A 51 1.71 16.09 -23.24
C CYS A 51 0.93 15.18 -24.19
N ASP A 52 1.04 15.46 -25.51
CA ASP A 52 0.45 14.56 -26.50
C ASP A 52 1.22 13.23 -26.58
N ILE A 53 0.47 12.12 -26.67
CA ILE A 53 1.01 10.76 -26.71
C ILE A 53 0.48 10.06 -27.96
N GLN A 54 1.39 9.51 -28.76
CA GLN A 54 1.07 8.80 -29.99
C GLN A 54 1.75 7.42 -30.03
N VAL A 55 1.20 6.52 -30.81
CA VAL A 55 1.85 5.23 -31.09
C VAL A 55 3.07 5.47 -31.96
N GLY A 56 4.18 4.86 -31.60
CA GLY A 56 5.43 4.92 -32.36
C GLY A 56 5.96 3.52 -32.69
N ASP A 57 7.05 3.52 -33.41
CA ASP A 57 7.83 2.32 -33.73
C ASP A 57 9.19 2.33 -33.01
N ILE A 58 10.01 1.31 -33.25
CA ILE A 58 11.32 1.16 -32.60
C ILE A 58 12.27 2.35 -32.87
N THR A 59 12.06 3.09 -33.94
CA THR A 59 12.94 4.20 -34.36
C THR A 59 12.62 5.49 -33.64
N ASN A 60 11.33 5.80 -33.43
CA ASN A 60 10.88 7.08 -32.89
C ASN A 60 10.30 7.00 -31.46
N ALA A 61 9.88 5.81 -30.99
CA ALA A 61 9.32 5.68 -29.66
C ALA A 61 10.37 5.93 -28.57
N THR A 62 9.98 6.66 -27.54
CA THR A 62 10.80 6.94 -26.33
C THR A 62 10.29 6.19 -25.11
N ILE A 63 9.05 5.72 -25.14
CA ILE A 63 8.42 4.94 -24.08
C ILE A 63 8.17 3.55 -24.64
N LEU A 64 8.54 2.53 -23.86
CA LEU A 64 8.23 1.13 -24.15
C LEU A 64 7.19 0.63 -23.16
N ILE A 65 6.15 -0.04 -23.66
CA ILE A 65 5.26 -0.85 -22.82
C ILE A 65 5.18 -2.27 -23.39
N GLU A 66 5.49 -3.24 -22.56
CA GLU A 66 5.45 -4.66 -22.89
C GLU A 66 4.36 -5.35 -22.08
N ASN A 67 3.69 -6.31 -22.73
CA ASN A 67 2.81 -7.22 -22.03
C ASN A 67 3.62 -8.39 -21.44
N THR A 68 3.15 -8.96 -20.34
CA THR A 68 3.83 -10.09 -19.66
C THR A 68 4.00 -11.31 -20.55
N GLN A 69 3.28 -11.41 -21.69
CA GLN A 69 3.37 -12.52 -22.65
C GLN A 69 4.42 -12.30 -23.75
N VAL A 70 5.17 -11.17 -23.73
CA VAL A 70 6.21 -10.94 -24.74
C VAL A 70 7.29 -12.01 -24.64
N GLU A 71 7.65 -12.62 -25.79
CA GLU A 71 8.68 -13.65 -25.85
C GLU A 71 10.08 -13.05 -25.73
N GLN A 72 10.34 -11.97 -26.47
CA GLN A 72 11.62 -11.29 -26.48
C GLN A 72 11.44 -9.80 -26.16
N SER A 73 11.98 -9.37 -25.04
CA SER A 73 11.90 -7.98 -24.57
C SER A 73 12.79 -7.05 -25.40
N LEU A 74 12.24 -5.88 -25.76
CA LEU A 74 12.98 -4.79 -26.40
C LEU A 74 13.61 -3.82 -25.40
N ARG A 75 13.47 -4.07 -24.11
CA ARG A 75 13.92 -3.17 -23.05
C ARG A 75 15.41 -2.82 -23.14
N LEU A 76 16.25 -3.74 -23.59
CA LEU A 76 17.71 -3.56 -23.71
C LEU A 76 18.17 -3.13 -25.09
N VAL A 77 17.26 -2.99 -26.06
CA VAL A 77 17.63 -2.68 -27.46
C VAL A 77 18.14 -1.25 -27.64
N LYS A 78 17.61 -0.32 -26.83
CA LYS A 78 18.04 1.09 -26.81
C LYS A 78 17.76 1.72 -25.45
N LEU A 79 18.20 2.98 -25.25
CA LEU A 79 17.79 3.77 -24.10
C LEU A 79 16.35 4.25 -24.27
N TRP A 80 15.50 3.86 -23.34
CA TRP A 80 14.12 4.32 -23.25
C TRP A 80 14.02 5.42 -22.19
N LEU A 81 13.09 6.37 -22.38
CA LEU A 81 12.75 7.33 -21.33
C LEU A 81 12.20 6.58 -20.12
N HIS A 82 11.22 5.73 -20.36
CA HIS A 82 10.68 4.80 -19.36
C HIS A 82 10.25 3.50 -20.01
N THR A 83 10.37 2.41 -19.24
CA THR A 83 9.90 1.07 -19.64
C THR A 83 8.79 0.62 -18.71
N TYR A 84 7.69 0.17 -19.29
CA TYR A 84 6.53 -0.32 -18.56
C TYR A 84 6.31 -1.80 -18.85
N LEU A 85 5.93 -2.55 -17.82
CA LEU A 85 5.41 -3.90 -17.94
C LEU A 85 3.94 -3.91 -17.54
N PHE A 86 3.07 -4.44 -18.38
CA PHE A 86 1.65 -4.64 -18.09
C PHE A 86 1.33 -6.13 -18.06
N SER A 87 0.51 -6.57 -17.10
CA SER A 87 -0.06 -7.91 -17.12
C SER A 87 -1.58 -7.86 -17.16
N GLY A 88 -2.16 -8.49 -18.15
CA GLY A 88 -3.60 -8.81 -18.23
C GLY A 88 -3.95 -10.16 -17.58
N GLU A 89 -2.97 -10.86 -17.01
CA GLU A 89 -3.07 -12.18 -16.41
C GLU A 89 -2.78 -12.15 -14.91
N SER A 90 -3.03 -13.25 -14.23
CA SER A 90 -2.78 -13.38 -12.79
C SER A 90 -1.30 -13.65 -12.42
N TYR A 91 -0.37 -13.38 -13.30
CA TYR A 91 1.06 -13.60 -13.09
C TYR A 91 1.91 -12.50 -13.72
N LEU A 92 3.16 -12.39 -13.25
CA LEU A 92 4.18 -11.51 -13.79
C LEU A 92 5.41 -12.30 -14.25
N ARG A 93 6.17 -11.69 -15.15
CA ARG A 93 7.49 -12.18 -15.55
C ARG A 93 8.48 -12.07 -14.39
N THR A 94 9.50 -12.92 -14.40
CA THR A 94 10.57 -12.93 -13.37
C THR A 94 11.45 -11.67 -13.40
N ASP A 95 11.57 -11.01 -14.56
CA ASP A 95 12.34 -9.77 -14.77
C ASP A 95 11.51 -8.49 -14.57
N ALA A 96 10.33 -8.58 -13.98
CA ALA A 96 9.45 -7.44 -13.75
C ALA A 96 10.10 -6.29 -12.93
N SER A 97 11.02 -6.62 -12.01
CA SER A 97 11.75 -5.63 -11.22
C SER A 97 12.70 -4.74 -12.04
N GLU A 98 13.00 -5.11 -13.26
CA GLU A 98 13.92 -4.39 -14.14
C GLU A 98 13.23 -3.31 -15.00
N TYR A 99 11.90 -3.22 -14.97
CA TYR A 99 11.15 -2.17 -15.64
C TYR A 99 11.06 -0.93 -14.76
N THR A 100 10.97 0.25 -15.40
CA THR A 100 10.74 1.50 -14.67
C THR A 100 9.45 1.45 -13.87
N CYS A 101 8.39 0.90 -14.45
CA CYS A 101 7.08 0.80 -13.82
C CYS A 101 6.38 -0.49 -14.22
N VAL A 102 5.81 -1.20 -13.25
CA VAL A 102 5.00 -2.40 -13.47
C VAL A 102 3.53 -2.08 -13.19
N LEU A 103 2.73 -2.11 -14.23
CA LEU A 103 1.28 -1.85 -14.18
C LEU A 103 0.53 -3.13 -13.81
N TYR A 104 0.66 -3.56 -12.57
CA TYR A 104 0.03 -4.78 -12.07
C TYR A 104 0.18 -4.93 -10.55
N GLY A 105 -0.89 -5.32 -9.90
CA GLY A 105 -0.85 -5.82 -8.54
C GLY A 105 -0.66 -4.76 -7.46
N GLN A 106 -0.71 -5.22 -6.21
CA GLN A 106 -0.42 -4.36 -5.06
C GLN A 106 1.04 -3.89 -5.12
N ARG A 107 1.29 -2.74 -4.52
CA ARG A 107 2.63 -2.17 -4.38
C ARG A 107 3.46 -2.95 -3.35
N THR A 108 3.87 -4.16 -3.71
CA THR A 108 4.81 -4.99 -2.93
C THR A 108 6.27 -4.72 -3.31
N HIS A 109 6.51 -4.00 -4.40
CA HIS A 109 7.82 -3.55 -4.88
C HIS A 109 7.75 -2.08 -5.25
N ALA A 110 8.88 -1.39 -5.12
CA ALA A 110 8.98 0.05 -5.34
C ALA A 110 8.53 0.52 -6.73
N ASN A 111 8.65 -0.33 -7.76
CA ASN A 111 8.29 0.01 -9.15
C ASN A 111 6.88 -0.42 -9.56
N ARG A 112 6.02 -0.89 -8.64
CA ARG A 112 4.66 -1.35 -8.97
C ARG A 112 3.61 -0.28 -8.77
N VAL A 113 2.70 -0.20 -9.73
CA VAL A 113 1.48 0.61 -9.67
C VAL A 113 0.28 -0.31 -9.87
N ASN A 114 -0.68 -0.21 -8.97
CA ASN A 114 -1.87 -1.04 -9.03
C ASN A 114 -2.77 -0.63 -10.21
N VAL A 115 -3.03 -1.57 -11.10
CA VAL A 115 -3.96 -1.41 -12.23
C VAL A 115 -4.94 -2.59 -12.21
N PRO A 116 -6.04 -2.51 -11.44
CA PRO A 116 -7.08 -3.54 -11.50
C PRO A 116 -7.66 -3.62 -12.91
N LEU A 117 -7.77 -4.82 -13.45
CA LEU A 117 -8.11 -5.01 -14.87
C LEU A 117 -9.51 -4.51 -15.25
N PHE A 118 -10.44 -4.37 -14.31
CA PHE A 118 -11.73 -3.75 -14.58
C PHE A 118 -11.60 -2.29 -15.06
N VAL A 119 -10.54 -1.57 -14.67
CA VAL A 119 -10.37 -0.15 -15.03
C VAL A 119 -10.15 0.04 -16.53
N PRO A 120 -9.21 -0.66 -17.20
CA PRO A 120 -9.08 -0.63 -18.65
C PRO A 120 -10.39 -0.94 -19.38
N TYR A 121 -11.13 -1.97 -18.94
CA TYR A 121 -12.41 -2.34 -19.54
C TYR A 121 -13.45 -1.23 -19.44
N LEU A 122 -13.65 -0.67 -18.26
CA LEU A 122 -14.60 0.42 -18.05
C LEU A 122 -14.21 1.68 -18.82
N HIS A 123 -12.91 1.98 -18.88
CA HIS A 123 -12.40 3.16 -19.58
C HIS A 123 -12.59 3.03 -21.09
N CYS A 124 -12.11 1.96 -21.71
CA CYS A 124 -12.16 1.77 -23.16
C CYS A 124 -13.58 1.72 -23.71
N GLN A 125 -14.52 1.22 -22.91
CA GLN A 125 -15.90 1.03 -23.34
C GLN A 125 -16.83 2.18 -22.91
N GLY A 126 -16.32 3.19 -22.19
CA GLY A 126 -17.13 4.30 -21.71
C GLY A 126 -18.21 3.90 -20.70
N LEU A 127 -18.09 2.73 -20.07
CA LEU A 127 -19.13 2.14 -19.23
C LEU A 127 -19.31 2.84 -17.87
N LEU A 128 -18.40 3.71 -17.47
CA LEU A 128 -18.55 4.51 -16.24
C LEU A 128 -19.83 5.36 -16.21
N GLN A 129 -20.37 5.70 -17.39
CA GLN A 129 -21.62 6.44 -17.50
C GLN A 129 -22.84 5.55 -17.25
N ASP A 130 -22.78 4.26 -17.51
CA ASP A 130 -23.88 3.31 -17.33
C ASP A 130 -24.26 3.13 -15.85
N PHE A 131 -23.32 3.39 -14.94
CA PHE A 131 -23.60 3.42 -13.49
C PHE A 131 -24.41 4.67 -13.06
N ARG A 132 -24.69 5.61 -13.95
CA ARG A 132 -25.54 6.78 -13.71
C ARG A 132 -26.96 6.59 -14.24
N SER A 133 -27.32 5.37 -14.67
CA SER A 133 -28.66 5.05 -15.15
C SER A 133 -29.72 5.35 -14.09
N PRO A 134 -30.98 5.66 -14.50
CA PRO A 134 -32.07 5.86 -13.55
C PRO A 134 -32.27 4.60 -12.70
N PRO A 135 -32.85 4.75 -11.49
CA PRO A 135 -33.08 3.63 -10.59
C PRO A 135 -33.83 2.48 -11.26
N VAL A 136 -33.40 1.27 -10.97
CA VAL A 136 -34.08 0.05 -11.40
C VAL A 136 -35.37 -0.11 -10.58
N THR A 137 -36.50 -0.29 -11.28
CA THR A 137 -37.83 -0.45 -10.67
C THR A 137 -38.44 -1.82 -10.92
N THR A 138 -37.85 -2.62 -11.83
CA THR A 138 -38.41 -3.91 -12.24
C THR A 138 -37.43 -5.03 -11.90
N VAL A 139 -37.93 -6.06 -11.24
CA VAL A 139 -37.14 -7.24 -10.87
C VAL A 139 -37.16 -8.27 -12.01
N PRO A 140 -36.00 -8.81 -12.42
CA PRO A 140 -35.93 -9.85 -13.44
C PRO A 140 -36.61 -11.15 -12.98
N SER A 141 -37.18 -11.88 -13.93
CA SER A 141 -37.83 -13.19 -13.66
C SER A 141 -36.84 -14.36 -13.59
N LYS A 142 -35.69 -14.27 -14.25
CA LYS A 142 -34.68 -15.33 -14.27
C LYS A 142 -33.74 -15.20 -13.07
N GLN A 143 -33.31 -16.35 -12.50
CA GLN A 143 -32.55 -16.33 -11.25
C GLN A 143 -31.05 -16.07 -11.49
N VAL A 144 -30.30 -17.04 -12.00
CA VAL A 144 -28.84 -16.99 -12.09
C VAL A 144 -28.38 -17.20 -13.53
N LEU A 145 -27.47 -16.35 -13.98
CA LEU A 145 -26.74 -16.52 -15.24
C LEU A 145 -25.32 -16.98 -14.95
N ALA A 146 -24.83 -17.97 -15.68
CA ALA A 146 -23.45 -18.41 -15.69
C ALA A 146 -22.93 -18.47 -17.13
N ILE A 147 -21.88 -17.71 -17.46
CA ILE A 147 -21.23 -17.73 -18.78
C ILE A 147 -19.87 -18.36 -18.60
N ILE A 148 -19.78 -19.68 -18.82
CA ILE A 148 -18.58 -20.47 -18.55
C ILE A 148 -18.17 -21.18 -19.84
N SER A 149 -16.92 -20.98 -20.28
CA SER A 149 -16.35 -21.69 -21.43
C SER A 149 -15.33 -22.75 -21.01
N ASN A 150 -14.57 -22.52 -19.94
CA ASN A 150 -13.55 -23.43 -19.44
C ASN A 150 -14.12 -24.38 -18.36
N PRO A 151 -14.06 -25.72 -18.56
CA PRO A 151 -14.57 -26.67 -17.57
C PRO A 151 -13.69 -26.87 -16.32
N HIS A 152 -12.45 -26.39 -16.32
CA HIS A 152 -11.44 -26.74 -15.32
C HIS A 152 -11.48 -25.92 -14.03
N GLY A 153 -12.45 -25.03 -13.83
CA GLY A 153 -12.59 -24.24 -12.62
C GLY A 153 -13.26 -25.04 -11.48
N HIS A 154 -12.52 -25.89 -10.75
CA HIS A 154 -13.08 -26.78 -9.73
C HIS A 154 -13.95 -26.07 -8.70
N PHE A 155 -13.45 -24.96 -8.12
CA PHE A 155 -14.21 -24.20 -7.11
C PHE A 155 -15.50 -23.60 -7.71
N ARG A 156 -15.43 -23.02 -8.89
CA ARG A 156 -16.60 -22.51 -9.61
C ARG A 156 -17.61 -23.61 -9.90
N ASN A 157 -17.16 -24.79 -10.30
CA ASN A 157 -18.02 -25.92 -10.57
C ASN A 157 -18.75 -26.37 -9.30
N SER A 158 -18.07 -26.40 -8.13
CA SER A 158 -18.71 -26.70 -6.84
C SER A 158 -19.81 -25.70 -6.47
N VAL A 159 -19.62 -24.42 -6.80
CA VAL A 159 -20.64 -23.38 -6.60
C VAL A 159 -21.86 -23.65 -7.49
N CYS A 160 -21.65 -23.98 -8.77
CA CYS A 160 -22.73 -24.34 -9.69
C CYS A 160 -23.50 -25.59 -9.19
N ASP A 161 -22.77 -26.64 -8.79
CA ASP A 161 -23.36 -27.88 -8.30
C ASP A 161 -24.22 -27.63 -7.05
N ALA A 162 -23.73 -26.82 -6.10
CA ALA A 162 -24.48 -26.47 -4.91
C ALA A 162 -25.76 -25.67 -5.21
N MET A 163 -25.72 -24.76 -6.18
CA MET A 163 -26.90 -24.02 -6.64
C MET A 163 -27.95 -24.96 -7.21
N GLU A 164 -27.56 -25.87 -8.12
CA GLU A 164 -28.47 -26.85 -8.75
C GLU A 164 -29.05 -27.81 -7.73
N GLN A 165 -28.24 -28.37 -6.82
CA GLN A 165 -28.68 -29.27 -5.76
C GLN A 165 -29.68 -28.63 -4.82
N ASN A 166 -29.63 -27.30 -4.67
CA ASN A 166 -30.57 -26.53 -3.87
C ASN A 166 -31.77 -25.98 -4.64
N GLY A 167 -31.95 -26.39 -5.89
CA GLY A 167 -33.10 -26.02 -6.74
C GLY A 167 -33.05 -24.62 -7.32
N ILE A 168 -31.88 -23.96 -7.31
CA ILE A 168 -31.68 -22.67 -7.97
C ILE A 168 -31.61 -22.90 -9.49
N GLN A 169 -32.38 -22.14 -10.25
CA GLN A 169 -32.35 -22.21 -11.71
C GLN A 169 -31.15 -21.45 -12.24
N VAL A 170 -30.16 -22.18 -12.77
CA VAL A 170 -28.98 -21.62 -13.41
C VAL A 170 -29.10 -21.72 -14.94
N THR A 171 -29.00 -20.58 -15.61
CA THR A 171 -28.89 -20.52 -17.06
C THR A 171 -27.43 -20.49 -17.46
N TYR A 172 -26.97 -21.53 -18.15
CA TYR A 172 -25.61 -21.66 -18.65
C TYR A 172 -25.55 -21.21 -20.11
N ALA A 173 -24.95 -20.04 -20.36
CA ALA A 173 -24.89 -19.42 -21.67
C ALA A 173 -23.50 -19.50 -22.34
N GLY A 174 -22.50 -20.12 -21.69
CA GLY A 174 -21.19 -20.41 -22.25
C GLY A 174 -21.12 -21.80 -22.94
N ASN A 175 -19.92 -22.24 -23.29
CA ASN A 175 -19.72 -23.57 -23.90
C ASN A 175 -19.85 -24.71 -22.86
N TYR A 176 -19.52 -24.46 -21.61
CA TYR A 176 -19.59 -25.45 -20.54
C TYR A 176 -20.95 -25.44 -19.85
N ARG A 177 -21.54 -26.63 -19.65
CA ARG A 177 -22.89 -26.84 -19.08
C ARG A 177 -24.02 -26.17 -19.87
N ASN A 178 -23.80 -25.81 -21.15
CA ASN A 178 -24.76 -25.04 -21.93
C ASN A 178 -26.17 -25.65 -21.88
N ASN A 179 -27.18 -24.82 -21.53
CA ASN A 179 -28.59 -25.23 -21.48
C ASN A 179 -29.53 -24.29 -22.25
N ILE A 180 -28.98 -23.41 -23.12
CA ILE A 180 -29.75 -22.49 -23.96
C ILE A 180 -29.75 -22.86 -25.43
N GLY A 181 -29.20 -24.04 -25.80
CA GLY A 181 -29.19 -24.55 -27.18
C GLY A 181 -28.10 -23.96 -28.08
N GLY A 182 -27.10 -23.29 -27.50
CA GLY A 182 -25.94 -22.70 -28.19
C GLY A 182 -25.28 -21.63 -27.34
N SER A 183 -23.99 -21.36 -27.58
CA SER A 183 -23.30 -20.32 -26.82
C SER A 183 -23.89 -18.96 -27.15
N PHE A 184 -24.04 -18.13 -26.11
CA PHE A 184 -24.39 -16.73 -26.29
C PHE A 184 -23.23 -16.02 -27.00
N VAL A 185 -23.48 -15.38 -28.13
CA VAL A 185 -22.45 -14.88 -29.05
C VAL A 185 -22.22 -13.36 -28.97
N ALA A 186 -22.95 -12.64 -28.15
CA ALA A 186 -22.71 -11.19 -28.00
C ALA A 186 -21.35 -10.94 -27.32
N GLN A 187 -20.64 -9.97 -27.86
CA GLN A 187 -19.38 -9.53 -27.29
C GLN A 187 -19.62 -8.93 -25.90
N TYR A 188 -18.70 -9.20 -24.96
CA TYR A 188 -18.78 -8.70 -23.60
C TYR A 188 -18.98 -7.18 -23.56
N ASN A 189 -19.87 -6.74 -22.68
CA ASN A 189 -20.22 -5.33 -22.43
C ASN A 189 -20.83 -4.55 -23.60
N THR A 190 -21.19 -5.21 -24.71
CA THR A 190 -22.07 -4.59 -25.72
C THR A 190 -23.47 -4.33 -25.15
N PRO A 191 -24.27 -3.45 -25.77
CA PRO A 191 -25.67 -3.28 -25.37
C PRO A 191 -26.44 -4.61 -25.35
N GLU A 192 -26.26 -5.45 -26.36
CA GLU A 192 -26.89 -6.77 -26.48
C GLU A 192 -26.51 -7.69 -25.32
N PHE A 193 -25.23 -7.69 -24.94
CA PHE A 193 -24.76 -8.45 -23.80
C PHE A 193 -25.40 -7.96 -22.50
N ARG A 194 -25.38 -6.65 -22.26
CA ARG A 194 -25.98 -6.06 -21.05
C ARG A 194 -27.47 -6.31 -20.97
N ASP A 195 -28.20 -6.21 -22.09
CA ASP A 195 -29.63 -6.49 -22.15
C ASP A 195 -29.95 -7.97 -21.88
N TYR A 196 -29.07 -8.87 -22.28
CA TYR A 196 -29.19 -10.27 -21.93
C TYR A 196 -28.95 -10.52 -20.44
N VAL A 197 -27.86 -9.99 -19.87
CA VAL A 197 -27.53 -10.13 -18.43
C VAL A 197 -28.62 -9.51 -17.55
N ARG A 198 -29.20 -8.39 -17.97
CA ARG A 198 -30.28 -7.68 -17.24
C ARG A 198 -31.54 -8.52 -17.03
N GLN A 199 -31.72 -9.61 -17.75
CA GLN A 199 -32.84 -10.54 -17.55
C GLN A 199 -32.68 -11.41 -16.29
N PHE A 200 -31.54 -11.36 -15.59
CA PHE A 200 -31.22 -12.22 -14.46
C PHE A 200 -31.00 -11.42 -13.17
N LYS A 201 -31.51 -11.95 -12.05
CA LYS A 201 -31.27 -11.37 -10.73
C LYS A 201 -29.79 -11.41 -10.35
N PHE A 202 -29.10 -12.53 -10.67
CA PHE A 202 -27.71 -12.77 -10.33
C PHE A 202 -26.89 -13.22 -11.53
N ILE A 203 -25.60 -12.90 -11.51
CA ILE A 203 -24.63 -13.43 -12.49
C ILE A 203 -23.41 -13.99 -11.76
N LEU A 204 -22.96 -15.19 -12.17
CA LEU A 204 -21.75 -15.79 -11.64
C LEU A 204 -20.51 -15.06 -12.20
N SER A 205 -19.78 -14.39 -11.32
CA SER A 205 -18.64 -13.53 -11.63
C SER A 205 -17.39 -14.03 -10.90
N MET A 206 -16.89 -15.20 -11.28
CA MET A 206 -15.75 -15.84 -10.65
C MET A 206 -14.49 -15.67 -11.49
N GLU A 207 -13.42 -15.20 -10.86
CA GLU A 207 -12.13 -15.04 -11.50
C GLU A 207 -11.47 -16.40 -11.80
N ASN A 208 -10.40 -16.38 -12.59
CA ASN A 208 -9.66 -17.60 -12.91
C ASN A 208 -8.72 -18.02 -11.76
N SER A 209 -8.32 -17.04 -10.91
CA SER A 209 -7.44 -17.25 -9.77
C SER A 209 -7.77 -16.27 -8.65
N GLU A 210 -7.39 -16.63 -7.41
CA GLU A 210 -7.50 -15.78 -6.23
C GLU A 210 -6.18 -15.02 -6.03
N GLU A 211 -6.05 -13.87 -6.68
CA GLU A 211 -4.90 -12.96 -6.56
C GLU A 211 -5.37 -11.58 -6.09
N ASP A 212 -4.60 -10.93 -5.24
CA ASP A 212 -5.03 -9.73 -4.52
C ASP A 212 -5.54 -8.57 -5.39
N THR A 213 -5.06 -8.46 -6.61
CA THR A 213 -5.41 -7.35 -7.51
C THR A 213 -5.96 -7.82 -8.86
N TYR A 214 -6.09 -9.12 -9.02
CA TYR A 214 -6.68 -9.71 -10.21
C TYR A 214 -8.20 -9.60 -10.13
N ILE A 215 -8.71 -8.40 -10.43
CA ILE A 215 -10.13 -8.09 -10.51
C ILE A 215 -10.41 -7.67 -11.95
N THR A 216 -11.11 -8.51 -12.68
CA THR A 216 -11.34 -8.33 -14.10
C THR A 216 -12.72 -7.73 -14.39
N GLU A 217 -13.10 -7.72 -15.66
CA GLU A 217 -14.43 -7.29 -16.12
C GLU A 217 -15.60 -8.12 -15.56
N LYS A 218 -15.34 -9.32 -15.02
CA LYS A 218 -16.40 -10.26 -14.63
C LYS A 218 -17.37 -9.67 -13.60
N ILE A 219 -16.85 -8.98 -12.57
CA ILE A 219 -17.73 -8.33 -11.61
C ILE A 219 -18.50 -7.15 -12.24
N THR A 220 -17.87 -6.43 -13.17
CA THR A 220 -18.50 -5.27 -13.81
C THR A 220 -19.62 -5.67 -14.76
N HIS A 221 -19.59 -6.86 -15.35
CA HIS A 221 -20.66 -7.38 -16.20
C HIS A 221 -22.02 -7.34 -15.48
N GLY A 222 -22.06 -7.81 -14.23
CA GLY A 222 -23.28 -7.77 -13.44
C GLY A 222 -23.63 -6.34 -13.01
N LEU A 223 -22.65 -5.59 -12.51
CA LEU A 223 -22.88 -4.25 -11.99
C LEU A 223 -23.43 -3.30 -13.05
N VAL A 224 -22.86 -3.30 -14.27
CA VAL A 224 -23.31 -2.46 -15.39
C VAL A 224 -24.69 -2.87 -15.92
N ALA A 225 -25.01 -4.14 -15.86
CA ALA A 225 -26.32 -4.66 -16.30
C ALA A 225 -27.38 -4.63 -15.20
N ASN A 226 -27.09 -4.07 -14.01
CA ASN A 226 -27.98 -4.10 -12.86
C ASN A 226 -28.41 -5.51 -12.42
N SER A 227 -27.49 -6.46 -12.51
CA SER A 227 -27.60 -7.79 -11.92
C SER A 227 -26.64 -7.87 -10.71
N ILE A 228 -26.94 -8.70 -9.72
CA ILE A 228 -26.06 -8.88 -8.55
C ILE A 228 -24.98 -9.90 -8.86
N PRO A 229 -23.68 -9.51 -8.94
CA PRO A 229 -22.59 -10.47 -9.11
C PRO A 229 -22.48 -11.42 -7.91
N ILE A 230 -22.29 -12.72 -8.19
CA ILE A 230 -21.82 -13.71 -7.23
C ILE A 230 -20.32 -13.84 -7.50
N TYR A 231 -19.52 -13.22 -6.63
CA TYR A 231 -18.09 -13.01 -6.89
C TYR A 231 -17.20 -13.93 -6.07
N TRP A 232 -16.20 -14.48 -6.73
CA TRP A 232 -15.03 -15.11 -6.14
C TRP A 232 -13.78 -14.65 -6.88
N GLY A 233 -12.71 -14.36 -6.14
CA GLY A 233 -11.43 -13.89 -6.66
C GLY A 233 -10.70 -13.06 -5.60
N SER A 234 -10.22 -11.91 -5.97
CA SER A 234 -9.46 -11.02 -5.11
C SER A 234 -10.18 -10.69 -3.79
N LYS A 235 -9.49 -10.86 -2.66
CA LYS A 235 -9.94 -10.41 -1.33
C LYS A 235 -10.04 -8.87 -1.22
N GLN A 236 -9.43 -8.15 -2.15
CA GLN A 236 -9.42 -6.69 -2.20
C GLN A 236 -10.63 -6.10 -2.94
N VAL A 237 -11.53 -6.93 -3.48
CA VAL A 237 -12.69 -6.48 -4.27
C VAL A 237 -13.53 -5.42 -3.54
N GLY A 238 -13.69 -5.55 -2.22
CA GLY A 238 -14.44 -4.60 -1.40
C GLY A 238 -13.77 -3.23 -1.22
N ASN A 239 -12.50 -3.06 -1.62
CA ASN A 239 -11.83 -1.76 -1.64
C ASN A 239 -12.25 -0.92 -2.85
N TYR A 240 -12.76 -1.55 -3.90
CA TYR A 240 -13.19 -0.92 -5.14
C TYR A 240 -14.69 -0.89 -5.30
N PHE A 241 -15.36 -1.97 -4.92
CA PHE A 241 -16.80 -2.14 -5.14
C PHE A 241 -17.56 -2.19 -3.82
N ASN A 242 -18.73 -1.56 -3.81
CA ASN A 242 -19.63 -1.56 -2.66
C ASN A 242 -20.12 -2.98 -2.37
N ARG A 243 -19.84 -3.51 -1.17
CA ARG A 243 -20.23 -4.85 -0.73
C ARG A 243 -21.73 -5.12 -0.72
N GLN A 244 -22.55 -4.08 -0.75
CA GLN A 244 -24.01 -4.21 -0.91
C GLN A 244 -24.40 -4.63 -2.33
N ARG A 245 -23.54 -4.41 -3.34
CA ARG A 245 -23.81 -4.61 -4.76
C ARG A 245 -23.47 -6.02 -5.27
N PHE A 246 -22.82 -6.86 -4.48
CA PHE A 246 -22.45 -8.22 -4.87
C PHE A 246 -22.52 -9.18 -3.70
N LEU A 247 -22.55 -10.49 -3.98
CA LEU A 247 -22.41 -11.56 -3.01
C LEU A 247 -21.00 -12.13 -3.12
N GLU A 248 -20.23 -12.11 -2.04
CA GLU A 248 -18.85 -12.59 -2.02
C GLU A 248 -18.80 -14.02 -1.48
N ILE A 249 -18.19 -14.93 -2.24
CA ILE A 249 -17.82 -16.28 -1.81
C ILE A 249 -16.31 -16.27 -1.61
N ARG A 250 -15.83 -16.57 -0.41
CA ARG A 250 -14.39 -16.63 -0.09
C ARG A 250 -13.89 -18.07 -0.05
N ASP A 251 -14.69 -18.95 0.50
CA ASP A 251 -14.34 -20.36 0.64
C ASP A 251 -15.58 -21.26 0.52
N ILE A 252 -15.36 -22.56 0.68
CA ILE A 252 -16.44 -23.57 0.59
C ILE A 252 -17.54 -23.31 1.64
N GLY A 253 -17.21 -22.79 2.82
CA GLY A 253 -18.19 -22.50 3.88
C GLY A 253 -19.17 -21.38 3.52
N ASP A 254 -18.82 -20.50 2.59
CA ASP A 254 -19.69 -19.42 2.13
C ASP A 254 -20.69 -19.85 1.04
N ILE A 255 -20.46 -21.00 0.39
CA ILE A 255 -21.31 -21.48 -0.71
C ILE A 255 -22.76 -21.63 -0.22
N GLN A 256 -22.98 -22.35 0.88
CA GLN A 256 -24.33 -22.58 1.38
C GLN A 256 -25.00 -21.28 1.83
N LYS A 257 -24.29 -20.40 2.49
CA LYS A 257 -24.80 -19.06 2.87
C LYS A 257 -25.25 -18.26 1.64
N THR A 258 -24.46 -18.29 0.57
CA THR A 258 -24.80 -17.60 -0.68
C THR A 258 -26.03 -18.20 -1.33
N VAL A 259 -26.15 -19.54 -1.35
CA VAL A 259 -27.33 -20.27 -1.82
C VAL A 259 -28.57 -19.85 -1.02
N ASP A 260 -28.47 -19.80 0.30
CA ASP A 260 -29.57 -19.39 1.18
C ASP A 260 -30.00 -17.94 0.91
N ILE A 261 -29.03 -17.03 0.72
CA ILE A 261 -29.34 -15.63 0.35
C ILE A 261 -30.08 -15.57 -0.99
N ILE A 262 -29.63 -16.30 -2.02
CA ILE A 262 -30.28 -16.31 -3.33
C ILE A 262 -31.73 -16.81 -3.24
N LYS A 263 -31.97 -17.84 -2.40
CA LYS A 263 -33.30 -18.44 -2.21
C LYS A 263 -34.26 -17.55 -1.43
N THR A 264 -33.76 -16.80 -0.47
CA THR A 264 -34.57 -16.03 0.48
C THR A 264 -34.65 -14.53 0.16
N MET A 265 -33.82 -14.01 -0.77
CA MET A 265 -33.79 -12.60 -1.14
C MET A 265 -35.14 -12.16 -1.72
N THR A 266 -35.79 -11.21 -1.06
CA THR A 266 -37.02 -10.61 -1.57
C THR A 266 -36.78 -9.68 -2.73
N ASP A 267 -37.84 -9.36 -3.49
CA ASP A 267 -37.74 -8.41 -4.60
C ASP A 267 -37.37 -7.01 -4.13
N GLU A 268 -37.84 -6.59 -2.96
CA GLU A 268 -37.50 -5.30 -2.33
C GLU A 268 -36.00 -5.24 -1.97
N GLU A 269 -35.46 -6.29 -1.38
CA GLU A 269 -34.04 -6.38 -1.03
C GLU A 269 -33.17 -6.38 -2.30
N TRP A 270 -33.58 -7.12 -3.32
CA TRP A 270 -32.88 -7.13 -4.60
C TRP A 270 -32.87 -5.73 -5.22
N LEU A 271 -34.01 -5.03 -5.28
CA LEU A 271 -34.12 -3.66 -5.78
C LEU A 271 -33.26 -2.69 -4.96
N ARG A 272 -33.27 -2.82 -3.64
CA ARG A 272 -32.43 -2.01 -2.78
C ARG A 272 -30.96 -2.18 -3.14
N ARG A 273 -30.47 -3.43 -3.29
CA ARG A 273 -29.08 -3.71 -3.59
C ARG A 273 -28.64 -3.19 -4.95
N VAL A 274 -29.42 -3.42 -6.02
CA VAL A 274 -29.03 -2.99 -7.37
C VAL A 274 -29.03 -1.47 -7.53
N ASN A 275 -29.74 -0.75 -6.69
CA ASN A 275 -29.78 0.71 -6.67
C ASN A 275 -28.73 1.36 -5.77
N GLU A 276 -27.97 0.58 -4.99
CA GLU A 276 -26.82 1.10 -4.24
C GLU A 276 -25.70 1.55 -5.18
N LYS A 277 -24.86 2.48 -4.72
CA LYS A 277 -23.67 2.90 -5.46
C LYS A 277 -22.77 1.70 -5.76
N PRO A 278 -22.32 1.51 -7.00
CA PRO A 278 -21.54 0.32 -7.38
C PRO A 278 -20.11 0.35 -6.81
N PHE A 279 -19.51 1.53 -6.66
CA PHE A 279 -18.14 1.68 -6.16
C PHE A 279 -18.13 2.02 -4.66
N ALA A 280 -17.18 1.43 -3.93
CA ALA A 280 -16.83 1.87 -2.58
C ALA A 280 -16.10 3.22 -2.66
N GLU A 281 -15.01 3.25 -3.45
CA GLU A 281 -14.25 4.44 -3.77
C GLU A 281 -13.98 4.49 -5.29
N PRO A 282 -14.01 5.66 -5.91
CA PRO A 282 -13.67 5.80 -7.33
C PRO A 282 -12.21 5.43 -7.58
N TYR A 283 -11.97 4.44 -8.42
CA TYR A 283 -10.63 4.09 -8.90
C TYR A 283 -10.58 4.27 -10.41
N THR A 284 -9.79 5.23 -10.87
CA THR A 284 -9.85 5.72 -12.24
C THR A 284 -8.47 5.83 -12.87
N ILE A 285 -8.44 6.13 -14.16
CA ILE A 285 -7.20 6.45 -14.90
C ILE A 285 -6.42 7.61 -14.25
N GLN A 286 -7.10 8.57 -13.64
CA GLN A 286 -6.49 9.68 -12.91
C GLN A 286 -5.75 9.18 -11.68
N THR A 287 -6.33 8.25 -10.93
CA THR A 287 -5.71 7.62 -9.76
C THR A 287 -4.44 6.87 -10.17
N ILE A 288 -4.52 6.06 -11.23
CA ILE A 288 -3.37 5.32 -11.77
C ILE A 288 -2.28 6.28 -12.26
N GLY A 289 -2.66 7.29 -13.04
CA GLY A 289 -1.72 8.29 -13.57
C GLY A 289 -1.00 9.06 -12.48
N GLN A 290 -1.69 9.38 -11.37
CA GLN A 290 -1.06 10.03 -10.22
C GLN A 290 -0.04 9.11 -9.54
N GLN A 291 -0.36 7.83 -9.36
CA GLN A 291 0.57 6.85 -8.79
C GLN A 291 1.83 6.71 -9.66
N ILE A 292 1.68 6.65 -10.99
CA ILE A 292 2.82 6.60 -11.91
C ILE A 292 3.65 7.88 -11.80
N ARG A 293 3.04 9.06 -11.84
CA ARG A 293 3.77 10.33 -11.69
C ARG A 293 4.59 10.37 -10.41
N ASN A 294 4.02 9.90 -9.32
CA ASN A 294 4.71 9.86 -8.03
C ASN A 294 5.90 8.90 -8.06
N LEU A 295 5.73 7.75 -8.70
CA LEU A 295 6.79 6.76 -8.87
C LEU A 295 7.93 7.29 -9.78
N LEU A 296 7.60 8.02 -10.85
CA LEU A 296 8.58 8.57 -11.78
C LEU A 296 9.30 9.81 -11.23
N LYS A 297 8.75 10.47 -10.20
CA LYS A 297 9.48 11.52 -9.50
C LYS A 297 10.62 10.88 -8.71
N PRO A 298 11.86 11.37 -8.85
CA PRO A 298 12.93 10.88 -8.00
C PRO A 298 12.53 11.12 -6.54
N SER A 299 12.58 10.05 -5.72
CA SER A 299 12.46 10.23 -4.28
C SER A 299 13.59 11.14 -3.80
N PRO A 300 13.33 12.12 -2.95
CA PRO A 300 14.40 12.89 -2.32
C PRO A 300 15.35 12.01 -1.52
N PHE A 301 14.90 10.83 -1.13
CA PHE A 301 15.63 9.83 -0.36
C PHE A 301 15.62 8.46 -1.08
N PRO A 302 16.44 8.28 -2.13
CA PRO A 302 16.37 7.10 -3.02
C PRO A 302 16.71 5.77 -2.33
N LEU A 303 17.36 5.81 -1.17
CA LEU A 303 17.67 4.62 -0.37
C LEU A 303 16.60 4.28 0.66
N LEU A 304 15.57 5.10 0.83
CA LEU A 304 14.39 4.74 1.62
C LEU A 304 13.39 3.94 0.78
N THR A 305 12.99 2.80 1.30
CA THR A 305 11.94 1.97 0.71
C THR A 305 10.55 2.54 1.01
N GLN A 306 10.31 2.90 2.28
CA GLN A 306 9.03 3.46 2.73
C GLN A 306 9.21 4.27 4.01
N VAL A 307 8.33 5.26 4.19
CA VAL A 307 8.17 6.02 5.43
C VAL A 307 6.86 5.57 6.10
N PHE A 308 6.92 5.20 7.36
CA PHE A 308 5.74 4.92 8.19
C PHE A 308 5.57 6.03 9.21
N ILE A 309 4.34 6.50 9.37
CA ILE A 309 4.01 7.50 10.39
C ILE A 309 2.92 6.93 11.29
N ILE A 310 3.23 6.79 12.58
CA ILE A 310 2.29 6.35 13.58
C ILE A 310 1.40 7.53 13.96
N CYS A 311 0.34 7.74 13.20
CA CYS A 311 -0.61 8.83 13.37
C CYS A 311 -1.99 8.44 12.86
N SER A 312 -3.02 8.81 13.62
CA SER A 312 -4.40 8.53 13.25
C SER A 312 -5.08 9.75 12.63
N PRO A 313 -5.61 9.66 11.41
CA PRO A 313 -6.39 10.74 10.83
C PRO A 313 -7.71 10.99 11.58
N ILE A 314 -8.20 9.98 12.31
CA ILE A 314 -9.48 10.05 13.04
C ILE A 314 -9.27 10.66 14.43
N PHE A 315 -8.25 10.22 15.17
CA PHE A 315 -8.05 10.60 16.57
C PHE A 315 -7.11 11.80 16.74
N GLU A 316 -6.25 12.05 15.74
CA GLU A 316 -5.26 13.14 15.75
C GLU A 316 -5.29 13.96 14.45
N PRO A 317 -6.46 14.49 14.01
CA PRO A 317 -6.58 15.11 12.69
C PRO A 317 -5.64 16.30 12.48
N ALA A 318 -5.35 17.09 13.52
CA ALA A 318 -4.42 18.20 13.44
C ALA A 318 -2.96 17.73 13.26
N ARG A 319 -2.54 16.69 13.98
CA ARG A 319 -1.21 16.09 13.82
C ARG A 319 -1.08 15.41 12.47
N TYR A 320 -2.11 14.69 12.04
CA TYR A 320 -2.15 14.08 10.71
C TYR A 320 -1.97 15.12 9.60
N ALA A 321 -2.65 16.27 9.68
CA ALA A 321 -2.49 17.35 8.72
C ALA A 321 -1.05 17.92 8.72
N ARG A 322 -0.44 18.09 9.90
CA ARG A 322 0.96 18.51 10.01
C ARG A 322 1.94 17.49 9.43
N CYS A 323 1.75 16.21 9.73
CA CYS A 323 2.58 15.14 9.16
C CYS A 323 2.49 15.10 7.63
N ARG A 324 1.31 15.30 7.05
CA ARG A 324 1.14 15.42 5.59
C ARG A 324 1.86 16.63 5.01
N ALA A 325 1.77 17.78 5.65
CA ALA A 325 2.49 18.99 5.25
C ALA A 325 4.02 18.75 5.30
N MET A 326 4.52 18.19 6.38
CA MET A 326 5.92 17.79 6.54
C MET A 326 6.39 16.86 5.41
N CYS A 327 5.62 15.82 5.08
CA CYS A 327 5.97 14.92 3.98
C CYS A 327 6.04 15.66 2.64
N SER A 328 5.11 16.58 2.39
CA SER A 328 5.12 17.41 1.19
C SER A 328 6.33 18.34 1.13
N GLU A 329 6.70 19.00 2.23
CA GLU A 329 7.88 19.85 2.35
C GLU A 329 9.18 19.06 2.12
N LEU A 330 9.26 17.84 2.61
CA LEU A 330 10.37 16.92 2.37
C LEU A 330 10.37 16.32 0.96
N GLY A 331 9.39 16.62 0.12
CA GLY A 331 9.26 16.07 -1.23
C GLY A 331 8.86 14.61 -1.27
N LEU A 332 8.38 14.04 -0.17
CA LEU A 332 7.87 12.68 -0.10
C LEU A 332 6.48 12.62 -0.74
N SER A 333 6.30 11.75 -1.71
CA SER A 333 4.99 11.50 -2.30
C SER A 333 4.12 10.63 -1.38
N GLU A 334 2.79 10.69 -1.55
CA GLU A 334 1.84 9.87 -0.79
C GLU A 334 2.14 8.36 -0.92
N ASP A 335 2.73 7.93 -2.02
CA ASP A 335 3.12 6.54 -2.23
C ASP A 335 4.33 6.09 -1.40
N HIS A 336 5.17 7.04 -0.98
CA HIS A 336 6.32 6.75 -0.11
C HIS A 336 5.98 6.86 1.38
N VAL A 337 4.72 7.18 1.73
CA VAL A 337 4.31 7.39 3.12
C VAL A 337 3.09 6.55 3.44
N THR A 338 3.19 5.78 4.52
CA THR A 338 2.08 5.00 5.08
C THR A 338 1.76 5.52 6.47
N PHE A 339 0.53 5.98 6.67
CA PHE A 339 0.01 6.30 8.01
C PHE A 339 -0.60 5.03 8.61
N LEU A 340 -0.11 4.60 9.76
CA LEU A 340 -0.57 3.38 10.41
C LEU A 340 -0.71 3.59 11.91
N CYS A 341 -1.95 3.59 12.41
CA CYS A 341 -2.25 3.73 13.82
C CYS A 341 -3.56 2.97 14.14
N PRO A 342 -3.52 1.63 14.14
CA PRO A 342 -4.72 0.81 14.36
C PRO A 342 -5.26 0.86 15.78
N THR A 343 -4.45 1.30 16.76
CA THR A 343 -4.86 1.38 18.17
C THR A 343 -4.73 2.80 18.71
N TYR A 344 -5.56 3.15 19.68
CA TYR A 344 -5.49 4.42 20.38
C TYR A 344 -5.81 4.23 21.85
N LYS A 345 -5.35 5.17 22.72
CA LYS A 345 -5.43 5.03 24.19
C LYS A 345 -6.82 4.71 24.75
N HIS A 346 -7.89 5.29 24.20
CA HIS A 346 -9.25 5.01 24.65
C HIS A 346 -9.74 3.59 24.31
N MET A 347 -9.08 2.89 23.38
CA MET A 347 -9.37 1.50 23.05
C MET A 347 -8.73 0.52 24.03
N MET A 348 -7.82 0.97 24.88
CA MET A 348 -7.13 0.15 25.88
C MET A 348 -8.04 -0.09 27.08
N THR A 349 -8.97 -1.04 26.96
CA THR A 349 -9.84 -1.47 28.07
C THR A 349 -9.02 -2.23 29.12
N PRO A 350 -9.54 -2.39 30.36
CA PRO A 350 -8.87 -3.21 31.38
C PRO A 350 -8.55 -4.63 30.91
N GLU A 351 -9.43 -5.24 30.09
CA GLU A 351 -9.26 -6.58 29.55
C GLU A 351 -8.09 -6.63 28.55
N ILE A 352 -7.99 -5.64 27.66
CA ILE A 352 -6.87 -5.51 26.71
C ILE A 352 -5.57 -5.23 27.48
N MET A 353 -5.60 -4.34 28.48
CA MET A 353 -4.44 -4.10 29.33
C MET A 353 -3.96 -5.39 30.02
N ALA A 354 -4.87 -6.18 30.60
CA ALA A 354 -4.53 -7.44 31.27
C ALA A 354 -3.98 -8.51 30.30
N GLN A 355 -4.35 -8.47 29.03
CA GLN A 355 -3.82 -9.39 28.01
C GLN A 355 -2.33 -9.17 27.74
N TYR A 356 -1.87 -7.90 27.74
CA TYR A 356 -0.53 -7.52 27.32
C TYR A 356 0.38 -7.02 28.45
N VAL A 357 -0.16 -6.77 29.64
CA VAL A 357 0.60 -6.25 30.78
C VAL A 357 0.48 -7.26 31.94
N LYS A 358 1.52 -8.03 32.17
CA LYS A 358 1.58 -8.97 33.30
C LYS A 358 2.08 -8.27 34.55
N GLU A 359 1.39 -8.43 35.67
CA GLU A 359 1.68 -7.77 36.95
C GLU A 359 3.10 -7.99 37.48
N ASP A 360 3.73 -9.10 37.16
CA ASP A 360 5.06 -9.45 37.68
C ASP A 360 6.19 -8.52 37.22
N LEU A 361 6.05 -7.86 36.07
CA LEU A 361 7.03 -6.90 35.56
C LEU A 361 6.84 -5.49 36.15
N VAL A 362 5.62 -5.14 36.55
CA VAL A 362 5.31 -3.85 37.21
C VAL A 362 6.03 -3.73 38.55
N ARG A 363 6.32 -4.84 39.24
CA ARG A 363 7.06 -4.85 40.51
C ARG A 363 8.56 -4.59 40.37
N CYS A 364 9.15 -4.90 39.23
CA CYS A 364 10.59 -4.67 39.01
C CYS A 364 10.92 -3.21 38.67
N MET A 365 9.95 -2.46 38.14
CA MET A 365 10.11 -1.04 37.80
C MET A 365 9.22 -0.18 38.71
N ARG A 366 9.71 0.19 39.88
CA ARG A 366 8.99 0.99 40.88
C ARG A 366 8.48 2.36 40.42
N TRP A 367 8.69 2.75 39.14
CA TRP A 367 8.46 4.11 38.69
C TRP A 367 7.46 4.27 37.55
N ILE A 368 7.16 3.20 36.77
CA ILE A 368 6.38 3.36 35.54
C ILE A 368 5.40 2.19 35.40
N GLY A 369 4.15 2.39 35.82
CA GLY A 369 3.06 1.52 35.35
C GLY A 369 2.81 1.80 33.88
N THR A 370 2.65 0.76 33.05
CA THR A 370 2.33 0.95 31.63
C THR A 370 1.01 1.68 31.49
N LYS A 371 1.03 2.88 30.93
CA LYS A 371 -0.16 3.68 30.68
C LYS A 371 -0.86 3.19 29.40
N LYS A 372 -2.14 3.52 29.28
CA LYS A 372 -2.93 3.20 28.08
C LYS A 372 -2.31 3.72 26.78
N GLY A 373 -1.77 4.94 26.81
CA GLY A 373 -1.09 5.55 25.67
C GLY A 373 0.19 4.81 25.30
N GLU A 374 0.98 4.37 26.28
CA GLU A 374 2.22 3.64 26.08
C GLU A 374 1.97 2.24 25.48
N LEU A 375 0.96 1.51 25.99
CA LEU A 375 0.57 0.23 25.39
C LEU A 375 0.04 0.41 23.97
N SER A 376 -0.82 1.41 23.75
CA SER A 376 -1.33 1.73 22.41
C SER A 376 -0.18 2.03 21.44
N LEU A 377 0.81 2.81 21.84
CA LEU A 377 1.99 3.11 21.04
C LEU A 377 2.79 1.83 20.73
N THR A 378 3.04 0.99 21.72
CA THR A 378 3.74 -0.30 21.53
C THR A 378 3.02 -1.22 20.55
N LEU A 379 1.69 -1.28 20.62
CA LEU A 379 0.88 -2.07 19.68
C LEU A 379 0.88 -1.47 18.26
N ASN A 380 0.96 -0.16 18.13
CA ASN A 380 1.10 0.50 16.83
C ASN A 380 2.49 0.24 16.21
N TRP A 381 3.55 0.28 17.00
CA TRP A 381 4.89 -0.14 16.56
C TRP A 381 4.89 -1.60 16.08
N ARG A 382 4.25 -2.50 16.84
CA ARG A 382 4.08 -3.90 16.41
C ARG A 382 3.35 -4.01 15.07
N ALA A 383 2.28 -3.23 14.88
CA ALA A 383 1.52 -3.24 13.62
C ALA A 383 2.35 -2.73 12.43
N VAL A 384 3.22 -1.73 12.64
CA VAL A 384 4.17 -1.28 11.61
C VAL A 384 5.16 -2.40 11.27
N MET A 385 5.74 -3.07 12.27
CA MET A 385 6.65 -4.20 12.03
C MET A 385 5.96 -5.34 11.28
N GLU A 386 4.75 -5.72 11.68
CA GLU A 386 3.93 -6.72 11.00
C GLU A 386 3.66 -6.34 9.55
N HIS A 387 3.31 -5.08 9.29
CA HIS A 387 3.09 -4.58 7.94
C HIS A 387 4.35 -4.69 7.08
N ILE A 388 5.51 -4.33 7.61
CA ILE A 388 6.78 -4.42 6.90
C ILE A 388 7.11 -5.89 6.59
N VAL A 389 7.10 -6.75 7.59
CA VAL A 389 7.49 -8.17 7.46
C VAL A 389 6.56 -8.93 6.51
N THR A 390 5.28 -8.58 6.45
CA THR A 390 4.31 -9.26 5.60
C THR A 390 4.30 -8.76 4.15
N ARG A 391 4.79 -7.54 3.88
CA ARG A 391 4.65 -6.89 2.57
C ARG A 391 5.94 -6.63 1.83
N TYR A 392 7.07 -6.64 2.53
CA TYR A 392 8.39 -6.40 1.95
C TYR A 392 9.28 -7.63 2.13
N LYS A 393 10.40 -7.68 1.41
CA LYS A 393 11.39 -8.76 1.50
C LYS A 393 12.79 -8.21 1.79
N ASP A 394 12.98 -6.93 1.63
CA ASP A 394 14.19 -6.16 1.88
C ASP A 394 13.84 -4.69 2.07
N GLY A 395 14.84 -3.87 2.36
CA GLY A 395 14.68 -2.41 2.33
C GLY A 395 15.09 -1.69 3.61
N THR A 396 15.02 -0.37 3.51
CA THR A 396 15.25 0.59 4.59
C THR A 396 13.98 1.38 4.84
N PHE A 397 13.53 1.40 6.08
CA PHE A 397 12.27 2.01 6.49
C PHE A 397 12.53 3.14 7.47
N LEU A 398 11.92 4.30 7.23
CA LEU A 398 11.86 5.38 8.20
C LEU A 398 10.52 5.28 8.96
N ILE A 399 10.59 5.17 10.28
CA ILE A 399 9.40 5.11 11.14
C ILE A 399 9.39 6.35 12.03
N LEU A 400 8.29 7.10 11.99
CA LEU A 400 8.09 8.35 12.71
C LEU A 400 6.85 8.25 13.61
N GLU A 401 6.92 8.87 14.78
CA GLU A 401 5.74 9.15 15.60
C GLU A 401 5.06 10.44 15.14
N SER A 402 3.82 10.68 15.56
CA SER A 402 2.98 11.79 15.07
C SER A 402 3.47 13.18 15.46
N ASP A 403 4.40 13.27 16.39
CA ASP A 403 5.00 14.50 16.88
C ASP A 403 6.46 14.72 16.41
N ALA A 404 6.98 13.84 15.56
CA ALA A 404 8.28 14.02 14.94
C ALA A 404 8.29 15.27 14.05
N PHE A 405 9.34 16.07 14.19
CA PHE A 405 9.55 17.33 13.47
C PHE A 405 10.91 17.32 12.77
N PRO A 406 10.99 17.58 11.44
CA PRO A 406 12.24 17.52 10.70
C PRO A 406 13.12 18.72 11.03
N LEU A 407 14.39 18.45 11.26
CA LEU A 407 15.42 19.47 11.43
C LEU A 407 16.06 19.86 10.08
N ALA A 408 16.77 20.97 10.04
CA ALA A 408 17.41 21.49 8.83
C ALA A 408 18.39 20.49 8.17
N ASN A 409 18.94 19.57 8.97
CA ASN A 409 19.85 18.52 8.49
C ASN A 409 19.17 17.48 7.61
N MET A 410 17.84 17.30 7.72
CA MET A 410 17.08 16.30 6.96
C MET A 410 17.25 16.50 5.43
N GLY A 411 17.15 17.73 4.97
CA GLY A 411 17.34 18.04 3.54
C GLY A 411 18.79 18.10 3.07
N ARG A 412 19.76 18.16 3.99
CA ARG A 412 21.18 18.38 3.63
C ARG A 412 22.04 17.14 3.69
N THR A 413 21.94 16.38 4.76
CA THR A 413 22.90 15.29 5.05
C THR A 413 22.24 13.92 5.24
N PHE A 414 20.91 13.82 5.22
CA PHE A 414 20.21 12.57 5.48
C PHE A 414 20.53 11.47 4.44
N ASN A 415 20.64 11.84 3.17
CA ASN A 415 21.10 10.91 2.12
C ASN A 415 22.51 10.36 2.42
N GLY A 416 23.40 11.21 2.98
CA GLY A 416 24.73 10.77 3.42
C GLY A 416 24.65 9.75 4.56
N CYS A 417 23.68 9.89 5.48
CA CYS A 417 23.43 8.89 6.52
C CYS A 417 22.99 7.55 5.90
N LEU A 418 22.07 7.58 4.95
CA LEU A 418 21.60 6.38 4.26
C LEU A 418 22.71 5.69 3.48
N GLU A 419 23.56 6.45 2.77
CA GLU A 419 24.73 5.90 2.07
C GLU A 419 25.76 5.31 3.04
N ALA A 420 25.94 5.91 4.22
CA ALA A 420 26.87 5.39 5.24
C ALA A 420 26.42 4.05 5.83
N LEU A 421 25.13 3.73 5.76
CA LEU A 421 24.55 2.45 6.19
C LEU A 421 24.68 1.35 5.14
N LYS A 422 24.90 1.71 3.89
CA LYS A 422 24.97 0.77 2.77
C LYS A 422 26.11 -0.23 2.93
N GLY A 423 25.79 -1.51 2.77
CA GLY A 423 26.76 -2.60 2.92
C GLY A 423 27.21 -2.87 4.36
N LYS A 424 26.69 -2.17 5.35
CA LYS A 424 26.91 -2.47 6.77
C LYS A 424 25.78 -3.34 7.32
N ARG A 425 26.09 -4.13 8.34
CA ARG A 425 25.08 -4.84 9.11
C ARG A 425 24.54 -3.90 10.20
N TRP A 426 23.28 -3.61 10.13
CA TRP A 426 22.56 -2.81 11.13
C TRP A 426 21.10 -3.24 11.17
N ASP A 427 20.44 -3.07 12.29
CA ASP A 427 19.04 -3.41 12.49
C ASP A 427 18.19 -2.16 12.68
N VAL A 428 18.64 -1.25 13.56
CA VAL A 428 17.98 0.02 13.80
C VAL A 428 18.98 1.16 14.01
N VAL A 429 18.64 2.35 13.52
CA VAL A 429 19.38 3.60 13.78
C VAL A 429 18.42 4.65 14.31
N ASN A 430 18.66 5.12 15.51
CA ASN A 430 17.96 6.29 16.03
C ASN A 430 18.52 7.54 15.34
N ILE A 431 17.65 8.34 14.75
CA ILE A 431 17.99 9.55 13.99
C ILE A 431 17.31 10.81 14.56
N GLY A 432 16.57 10.66 15.63
CA GLY A 432 15.88 11.73 16.34
C GLY A 432 16.41 11.93 17.74
N GLY A 433 15.73 12.82 18.43
CA GLY A 433 15.98 13.11 19.83
C GLY A 433 16.98 14.23 20.09
N PRO A 434 17.19 14.53 21.37
CA PRO A 434 17.78 15.78 21.85
C PRO A 434 19.30 15.90 21.69
N ASN A 435 19.91 15.29 20.69
CA ASN A 435 21.37 15.29 20.51
C ASN A 435 21.96 16.71 20.43
N ASP A 436 21.16 17.71 20.08
CA ASP A 436 21.59 19.12 19.99
C ASP A 436 21.10 20.01 21.14
N SER A 437 20.26 19.49 22.04
CA SER A 437 19.84 20.23 23.24
C SER A 437 20.89 20.12 24.36
N PRO A 438 21.52 21.21 24.82
CA PRO A 438 22.48 21.16 25.90
C PRO A 438 21.93 20.56 27.20
N LEU A 439 20.64 20.79 27.49
CA LEU A 439 19.97 20.29 28.70
C LEU A 439 19.75 18.78 28.67
N MET A 440 19.52 18.21 27.48
CA MET A 440 19.25 16.80 27.36
C MET A 440 20.54 15.99 27.11
N ARG A 441 21.57 16.58 26.49
CA ARG A 441 22.94 16.02 26.49
C ARG A 441 23.41 15.64 27.87
N ASP A 442 23.25 16.55 28.82
CA ASP A 442 23.69 16.34 30.20
C ASP A 442 22.83 15.31 30.94
N ALA A 443 21.54 15.25 30.66
CA ALA A 443 20.63 14.29 31.28
C ALA A 443 20.85 12.84 30.78
N PHE A 444 21.24 12.66 29.52
CA PHE A 444 21.38 11.33 28.88
C PHE A 444 22.81 10.81 28.88
N LEU A 445 23.79 11.68 28.65
CA LEU A 445 25.19 11.28 28.54
C LEU A 445 25.96 11.49 29.87
N GLY A 446 25.29 12.02 30.92
CA GLY A 446 25.95 12.51 32.14
C GLY A 446 26.71 13.81 31.89
N PRO A 447 27.26 14.43 32.97
CA PRO A 447 27.95 15.72 32.86
C PRO A 447 28.99 15.67 31.74
N PRO A 448 29.19 16.78 31.02
CA PRO A 448 30.00 16.81 29.82
C PRO A 448 31.45 16.54 30.17
N HIS A 449 31.90 15.32 30.01
CA HIS A 449 33.31 15.05 29.88
C HIS A 449 33.71 15.47 28.47
N ARG A 450 34.03 16.74 28.36
CA ARG A 450 34.79 17.51 27.40
C ARG A 450 35.50 16.74 26.26
N THR A 451 34.80 15.91 25.52
CA THR A 451 35.20 15.58 24.15
C THR A 451 34.30 16.41 23.27
N PRO A 452 34.81 17.48 22.65
CA PRO A 452 34.05 18.17 21.63
C PRO A 452 33.75 17.12 20.56
N TYR A 453 32.48 16.84 20.32
CA TYR A 453 32.06 16.29 19.04
C TYR A 453 32.54 17.29 18.01
N ARG A 454 33.72 17.06 17.46
CA ARG A 454 34.20 17.81 16.31
C ARG A 454 33.18 17.57 15.23
N GLU A 455 32.56 18.61 14.75
CA GLU A 455 31.86 18.64 13.49
C GLU A 455 32.79 18.00 12.47
N ILE A 456 32.58 16.72 12.17
CA ILE A 456 33.19 16.12 10.99
C ILE A 456 32.30 16.60 9.85
N PRO A 457 32.76 17.50 9.01
CA PRO A 457 31.96 18.04 7.95
C PRO A 457 31.52 16.88 7.06
N ASN A 458 30.19 16.70 6.92
CA ASN A 458 29.53 15.90 5.90
C ASN A 458 29.49 14.36 6.03
N ILE A 459 29.90 13.73 7.14
CA ILE A 459 29.69 12.29 7.31
C ILE A 459 29.07 12.05 8.67
N PRO A 460 27.82 11.58 8.76
CA PRO A 460 27.23 11.19 10.04
C PRO A 460 28.02 10.02 10.64
N LEU A 461 28.54 10.22 11.83
CA LEU A 461 29.17 9.15 12.61
C LEU A 461 28.04 8.27 13.16
N LEU A 462 28.10 6.98 12.89
CA LEU A 462 27.23 6.00 13.52
C LEU A 462 27.89 5.55 14.83
N ILE A 463 27.18 5.74 15.93
CA ILE A 463 27.68 5.35 17.26
C ILE A 463 27.03 4.02 17.61
N ALA A 464 27.85 2.98 17.74
CA ALA A 464 27.36 1.64 18.07
C ALA A 464 27.03 1.49 19.55
N ASN A 465 25.95 0.77 19.84
CA ASN A 465 25.56 0.39 21.19
C ASN A 465 26.22 -0.92 21.66
N SER A 466 27.01 -1.60 20.83
CA SER A 466 27.62 -2.88 21.19
C SER A 466 29.07 -2.75 21.66
N ALA A 467 29.43 -3.54 22.68
CA ALA A 467 30.76 -3.59 23.25
C ALA A 467 31.87 -3.95 22.25
N GLU A 468 31.57 -4.67 21.18
CA GLU A 468 32.52 -5.08 20.17
C GLU A 468 33.02 -3.95 19.26
N ASP A 469 32.11 -2.99 18.92
CA ASP A 469 32.45 -1.87 18.05
C ASP A 469 33.23 -0.76 18.80
N ILE A 470 33.11 -0.72 20.12
CA ILE A 470 33.75 0.27 20.99
C ILE A 470 35.18 -0.17 21.35
N SER A 471 35.55 -1.43 21.13
CA SER A 471 36.83 -2.01 21.54
C SER A 471 38.08 -1.42 20.86
N LYS A 472 37.89 -0.60 19.83
CA LYS A 472 39.03 -0.06 19.04
C LYS A 472 39.49 1.33 19.47
N GLU A 473 38.76 2.07 20.33
CA GLU A 473 39.07 3.47 20.64
C GLU A 473 39.20 3.82 22.15
N GLY A 474 39.40 2.90 23.06
CA GLY A 474 39.84 3.25 24.43
C GLY A 474 38.81 3.83 25.39
N ASP A 475 37.54 4.01 25.01
CA ASP A 475 36.49 4.67 25.81
C ASP A 475 35.36 3.71 26.27
N ARG A 476 35.70 2.48 26.63
CA ARG A 476 34.77 1.39 26.95
C ARG A 476 33.72 1.70 28.04
N ASP A 477 34.05 2.51 29.02
CA ASP A 477 33.19 2.67 30.22
C ASP A 477 32.12 3.73 30.10
N ARG A 478 32.14 4.57 29.07
CA ARG A 478 31.26 5.74 28.97
C ARG A 478 29.98 5.51 28.21
N PHE A 479 29.96 4.58 27.24
CA PHE A 479 28.82 4.40 26.34
C PHE A 479 27.86 3.28 26.77
N ILE A 480 28.34 2.23 27.42
CA ILE A 480 27.59 0.98 27.65
C ILE A 480 26.52 1.11 28.75
N ARG A 481 26.63 2.03 29.70
CA ARG A 481 25.77 2.06 30.90
C ARG A 481 24.58 3.00 30.86
N LYS A 482 24.34 3.76 29.79
CA LYS A 482 23.36 4.86 29.81
C LYS A 482 22.46 5.01 28.59
N PHE A 483 22.38 4.08 27.70
CA PHE A 483 21.52 4.19 26.53
C PHE A 483 20.12 3.64 26.82
N MET A 484 19.31 4.43 27.50
CA MET A 484 17.88 4.32 27.39
C MET A 484 17.45 5.19 26.21
N THR A 485 16.87 4.58 25.21
CA THR A 485 16.17 5.31 24.15
C THR A 485 14.91 5.89 24.77
N ARG A 486 14.95 7.11 25.26
CA ARG A 486 13.72 7.77 25.73
C ARG A 486 12.93 8.41 24.62
N CYS A 487 13.40 8.32 23.39
CA CYS A 487 12.77 8.90 22.22
C CYS A 487 12.83 7.91 21.09
N THR A 488 11.67 7.39 20.69
CA THR A 488 11.49 6.54 19.53
C THR A 488 10.79 7.29 18.39
N ASP A 489 10.73 8.62 18.50
CA ASP A 489 10.04 9.53 17.59
C ASP A 489 10.44 9.35 16.13
N SER A 490 11.70 8.97 15.88
CA SER A 490 12.23 8.83 14.53
C SER A 490 13.37 7.82 14.44
N GLN A 491 13.14 6.74 13.73
CA GLN A 491 14.07 5.64 13.62
C GLN A 491 14.15 5.12 12.17
N LEU A 492 15.38 4.79 11.74
CA LEU A 492 15.60 3.96 10.55
C LEU A 492 15.68 2.50 10.95
N TRP A 493 15.03 1.65 10.18
CA TRP A 493 15.00 0.22 10.38
C TRP A 493 15.42 -0.51 9.09
N SER A 494 16.30 -1.51 9.19
CA SER A 494 16.51 -2.47 8.12
C SER A 494 15.37 -3.48 8.09
N TYR A 495 15.16 -4.14 6.97
CA TYR A 495 14.18 -5.23 6.88
C TYR A 495 14.50 -6.35 7.89
N GLU A 496 15.76 -6.77 7.98
CA GLU A 496 16.23 -7.79 8.90
C GLU A 496 15.97 -7.38 10.37
N GLY A 497 16.21 -6.12 10.69
CA GLY A 497 15.89 -5.55 12.01
C GLY A 497 14.39 -5.63 12.32
N CYS A 498 13.55 -5.30 11.36
CA CYS A 498 12.09 -5.42 11.50
C CYS A 498 11.67 -6.88 11.73
N VAL A 499 12.21 -7.84 10.96
CA VAL A 499 11.91 -9.27 11.11
C VAL A 499 12.32 -9.76 12.51
N THR A 500 13.55 -9.48 12.91
CA THR A 500 14.07 -9.92 14.20
C THR A 500 13.25 -9.33 15.35
N PHE A 501 12.98 -8.04 15.31
CA PHE A 501 12.25 -7.37 16.37
C PHE A 501 10.76 -7.78 16.43
N TYR A 502 10.11 -7.96 15.28
CA TYR A 502 8.76 -8.50 15.21
C TYR A 502 8.65 -9.88 15.84
N GLN A 503 9.64 -10.76 15.58
CA GLN A 503 9.71 -12.07 16.22
C GLN A 503 9.79 -11.97 17.75
N TYR A 504 10.60 -11.05 18.29
CA TYR A 504 10.64 -10.80 19.73
C TYR A 504 9.28 -10.37 20.28
N MET A 505 8.62 -9.42 19.61
CA MET A 505 7.30 -8.96 20.04
C MET A 505 6.25 -10.07 20.03
N MET A 506 6.34 -11.00 19.07
CA MET A 506 5.43 -12.14 18.98
C MET A 506 5.71 -13.22 20.01
N MET A 507 6.96 -13.44 20.41
CA MET A 507 7.35 -14.42 21.42
C MET A 507 6.96 -13.95 22.83
N ASP A 508 7.19 -12.68 23.15
CA ASP A 508 6.99 -12.18 24.51
C ASP A 508 5.52 -11.94 24.85
N GLN A 509 4.75 -11.39 23.95
CA GLN A 509 3.35 -10.98 24.14
C GLN A 509 3.09 -10.26 25.47
N ASN A 510 4.11 -9.61 26.03
CA ASN A 510 4.08 -8.91 27.30
C ASN A 510 4.76 -7.55 27.13
N TYR A 511 3.95 -6.49 27.13
CA TYR A 511 4.38 -5.12 26.89
C TYR A 511 4.20 -4.27 28.16
N GLY A 512 4.62 -4.83 29.31
CA GLY A 512 4.58 -4.15 30.60
C GLY A 512 5.50 -2.93 30.75
N THR A 513 6.20 -2.57 29.66
CA THR A 513 7.08 -1.39 29.59
C THR A 513 6.79 -0.58 28.33
N PRO A 514 7.00 0.75 28.34
CA PRO A 514 6.95 1.58 27.14
C PRO A 514 7.83 1.03 26.02
N PHE A 515 7.51 1.35 24.77
CA PHE A 515 8.19 0.79 23.60
C PHE A 515 9.71 1.06 23.60
N ASP A 516 10.13 2.25 23.99
CA ASP A 516 11.53 2.62 24.09
C ASP A 516 12.32 1.74 25.08
N TYR A 517 11.73 1.45 26.26
CA TYR A 517 12.30 0.52 27.22
C TYR A 517 12.28 -0.92 26.72
N TYR A 518 11.20 -1.32 26.04
CA TYR A 518 11.09 -2.65 25.47
C TYR A 518 12.18 -2.88 24.41
N LEU A 519 12.39 -1.91 23.51
CA LEU A 519 13.44 -1.95 22.50
C LEU A 519 14.83 -2.02 23.15
N THR A 520 15.10 -1.19 24.16
CA THR A 520 16.38 -1.16 24.88
C THR A 520 16.66 -2.50 25.55
N ASN A 521 15.70 -3.06 26.29
CA ASN A 521 15.88 -4.35 26.95
C ASN A 521 16.20 -5.48 25.97
N LYS A 522 15.62 -5.46 24.77
CA LYS A 522 15.89 -6.48 23.75
C LYS A 522 17.28 -6.32 23.14
N THR A 523 17.73 -5.10 22.90
CA THR A 523 19.07 -4.83 22.39
C THR A 523 20.15 -5.18 23.40
N GLU A 524 19.88 -5.11 24.71
CA GLU A 524 20.79 -5.53 25.76
C GLU A 524 20.90 -7.07 25.89
N ILE A 525 19.81 -7.79 25.60
CA ILE A 525 19.78 -9.26 25.71
C ILE A 525 20.36 -9.91 24.45
N ASP A 526 20.08 -9.38 23.27
CA ASP A 526 20.60 -9.94 22.00
C ASP A 526 21.78 -9.12 21.48
N MET A 527 22.97 -9.62 21.74
CA MET A 527 24.24 -9.05 21.25
C MET A 527 24.35 -9.01 19.72
N ASN A 528 23.52 -9.77 19.00
CA ASN A 528 23.51 -9.77 17.54
C ASN A 528 22.61 -8.68 16.95
N PHE A 529 21.70 -8.10 17.74
CA PHE A 529 20.86 -7.00 17.30
C PHE A 529 21.66 -5.70 17.31
N LYS A 530 21.86 -5.11 16.13
CA LYS A 530 22.74 -3.96 15.92
C LYS A 530 21.96 -2.66 15.97
N TYR A 531 22.01 -2.00 17.10
CA TYR A 531 21.40 -0.70 17.34
C TYR A 531 22.46 0.41 17.26
N TYR A 532 22.19 1.46 16.48
CA TYR A 532 23.07 2.60 16.31
C TYR A 532 22.36 3.92 16.62
N TRP A 533 23.14 4.93 16.90
CA TRP A 533 22.70 6.32 16.94
C TRP A 533 23.41 7.11 15.84
N SER A 534 22.64 7.99 15.17
CA SER A 534 23.26 9.01 14.33
C SER A 534 23.87 10.10 15.20
N SER A 535 25.09 10.53 14.86
CA SER A 535 25.72 11.68 15.52
C SER A 535 25.04 13.01 15.17
N VAL A 536 24.18 13.02 14.18
CA VAL A 536 23.40 14.15 13.72
C VAL A 536 21.92 13.84 13.89
N SER A 537 21.18 14.71 14.57
CA SER A 537 19.74 14.61 14.65
C SER A 537 19.09 15.13 13.38
N TYR A 538 18.19 14.34 12.83
CA TYR A 538 17.40 14.68 11.64
C TYR A 538 15.97 15.08 12.00
N PHE A 539 15.52 14.63 13.15
CA PHE A 539 14.20 14.94 13.72
C PHE A 539 14.31 15.33 15.17
N ASP A 540 13.31 16.05 15.65
CA ASP A 540 13.06 16.31 17.07
C ASP A 540 11.57 16.17 17.35
N GLN A 541 11.19 16.09 18.62
CA GLN A 541 9.78 16.06 19.03
C GLN A 541 9.23 17.47 19.19
N GLN A 542 8.03 17.72 18.71
CA GLN A 542 7.36 19.03 18.89
C GLN A 542 7.14 19.37 20.37
N SER A 543 6.94 18.35 21.22
CA SER A 543 6.83 18.51 22.67
C SER A 543 8.11 19.08 23.30
N ASN A 544 9.30 18.71 22.79
CA ASN A 544 10.58 19.25 23.25
C ASN A 544 10.75 20.73 22.85
N LEU A 545 10.15 21.12 21.74
CA LEU A 545 10.18 22.49 21.23
C LEU A 545 9.08 23.38 21.83
N GLY A 546 8.23 22.83 22.70
CA GLY A 546 7.09 23.55 23.28
C GLY A 546 5.96 23.85 22.28
N LEU A 547 5.98 23.19 21.12
CA LEU A 547 5.00 23.40 20.04
C LEU A 547 3.75 22.55 20.20
N ASP A 548 3.82 21.48 20.98
CA ASP A 548 2.68 20.58 21.24
C ASP A 548 2.86 19.85 22.57
N ALA A 549 1.75 19.46 23.23
CA ALA A 549 1.82 18.60 24.40
C ALA A 549 1.91 17.12 23.96
N SER A 550 2.76 16.34 24.63
CA SER A 550 2.81 14.89 24.38
C SER A 550 1.46 14.26 24.72
N VAL A 551 0.90 13.52 23.76
CA VAL A 551 -0.39 12.81 23.97
C VAL A 551 -0.29 11.76 25.07
N ILE A 552 0.91 11.20 25.28
CA ILE A 552 1.17 10.23 26.35
C ILE A 552 1.16 10.90 27.72
N GLN A 553 1.64 12.15 27.83
CA GLN A 553 1.72 12.88 29.10
C GLN A 553 0.39 13.48 29.55
N SER A 554 -0.62 13.57 28.66
CA SER A 554 -1.95 14.09 28.99
C SER A 554 -2.88 13.07 29.67
N ASP A 555 -2.40 11.87 30.01
CA ASP A 555 -3.18 10.81 30.68
C ASP A 555 -3.23 10.97 32.20
N ASN A 556 -3.24 12.21 32.72
CA ASN A 556 -3.51 12.48 34.13
C ASN A 556 -5.01 12.58 34.47
N ASP A 557 -5.91 12.14 33.54
CA ASP A 557 -7.35 12.04 33.78
C ASP A 557 -7.82 10.59 33.75
#